data_ade4b5004a061c18f50e94319b5dda13
#
_entry.id   ade4b5004a061c18f50e94319b5dda13
#
_cell.length_a   1.000
_cell.length_b   1.000
_cell.length_c   1.000
_cell.angle_alpha   90.00
_cell.angle_beta   90.00
_cell.angle_gamma   90.00
#
_symmetry.space_group_name_H-M   'P 1'
#
loop_
_entity.id
_entity.type
_entity.pdbx_description
1 polymer ?
#
loop_
_entity_poly.entity_id
_entity_poly.type
_entity_poly.pdbx_seq_one_letter_code
_entity_poly.pdbx_strand_id
1 'polypeptide(L)'
;MESDSYNIQSEHLKQILEFSAIINSTLEIEEIRKRTIESSVKLVNCEAGSLLLFDEQSYELYFDVALGEKADKIKTIRLKLGEGIAGWVAQHKESIIINDVQNDPRFFRGADQKSGFVTKTMICVPVLIKDKLIGVLQAINKRDTLFNDYDAELLKALANQVAVAIENAKLYNELKETFYEIVFALADTIEKRDPYTGGHTKRVMDYSLAIGKEMGLNKDEIERLKLAAILHDIGKIGIRDAVLLKEGKLTDEEFAIIKNHTIFGAEILQHVKKLEVILPGVKYHHEKFDGSGYPEKIRGEEIPLIARIIAVADTFDAMTTDRPYRNGLSFEVALSELKNKAGTQFDPVAVDCFIKAFEKGKLNKNEN
;
A
#
# COMPACT_ATOMS: atom_id res chain seq x y z
N MET A 1 -15.73 -29.07 40.28
CA MET A 1 -15.43 -27.61 40.44
C MET A 1 -14.02 -27.24 40.00
N GLU A 2 -12.92 -27.85 40.52
CA GLU A 2 -11.57 -27.51 40.04
C GLU A 2 -11.30 -27.99 38.59
N SER A 3 -11.77 -29.19 38.20
CA SER A 3 -11.61 -29.71 36.83
C SER A 3 -12.37 -28.88 35.79
N ASP A 4 -13.55 -28.35 36.16
CA ASP A 4 -14.36 -27.53 35.24
C ASP A 4 -13.74 -26.15 35.04
N SER A 5 -13.15 -25.56 36.10
CA SER A 5 -12.41 -24.28 36.03
C SER A 5 -11.14 -24.42 35.14
N TYR A 6 -10.42 -25.54 35.23
CA TYR A 6 -9.23 -25.80 34.43
C TYR A 6 -9.56 -25.99 32.93
N ASN A 7 -10.67 -26.68 32.65
CA ASN A 7 -11.14 -26.87 31.26
C ASN A 7 -11.61 -25.54 30.64
N ILE A 8 -12.30 -24.69 31.39
CA ILE A 8 -12.74 -23.37 30.91
C ILE A 8 -11.53 -22.45 30.61
N GLN A 9 -10.55 -22.42 31.51
CA GLN A 9 -9.33 -21.63 31.29
C GLN A 9 -8.52 -22.13 30.07
N SER A 10 -8.43 -23.43 29.87
CA SER A 10 -7.75 -24.04 28.72
C SER A 10 -8.44 -23.71 27.38
N GLU A 11 -9.77 -23.75 27.35
CA GLU A 11 -10.56 -23.41 26.18
C GLU A 11 -10.37 -21.94 25.76
N HIS A 12 -10.39 -21.02 26.74
CA HIS A 12 -10.22 -19.59 26.49
C HIS A 12 -8.77 -19.24 26.05
N LEU A 13 -7.77 -19.88 26.65
CA LEU A 13 -6.38 -19.72 26.18
C LEU A 13 -6.25 -20.15 24.72
N LYS A 14 -6.88 -21.26 24.36
CA LYS A 14 -6.94 -21.74 22.97
C LYS A 14 -7.60 -20.72 22.03
N GLN A 15 -8.73 -20.13 22.45
CA GLN A 15 -9.42 -19.09 21.67
C GLN A 15 -8.55 -17.82 21.50
N ILE A 16 -7.87 -17.35 22.55
CA ILE A 16 -6.96 -16.20 22.45
C ILE A 16 -5.82 -16.51 21.47
N LEU A 17 -5.24 -17.71 21.53
CA LEU A 17 -4.18 -18.11 20.59
C LEU A 17 -4.67 -18.20 19.16
N GLU A 18 -5.88 -18.73 18.92
CA GLU A 18 -6.50 -18.78 17.60
C GLU A 18 -6.76 -17.36 17.05
N PHE A 19 -7.34 -16.48 17.84
CA PHE A 19 -7.58 -15.08 17.45
C PHE A 19 -6.28 -14.32 17.23
N SER A 20 -5.28 -14.53 18.08
CA SER A 20 -3.94 -13.96 17.90
C SER A 20 -3.32 -14.42 16.56
N ALA A 21 -3.41 -15.70 16.24
CA ALA A 21 -2.91 -16.22 14.97
C ALA A 21 -3.65 -15.60 13.77
N ILE A 22 -4.96 -15.45 13.84
CA ILE A 22 -5.80 -14.84 12.80
C ILE A 22 -5.42 -13.36 12.59
N ILE A 23 -5.27 -12.59 13.67
CA ILE A 23 -4.94 -11.15 13.62
C ILE A 23 -3.52 -10.95 13.07
N ASN A 24 -2.56 -11.74 13.53
CA ASN A 24 -1.16 -11.63 13.12
C ASN A 24 -0.83 -12.30 11.76
N SER A 25 -1.81 -12.89 11.08
CA SER A 25 -1.60 -13.55 9.78
C SER A 25 -1.54 -12.58 8.60
N THR A 26 -1.78 -11.28 8.82
CA THR A 26 -1.78 -10.24 7.79
C THR A 26 -1.08 -8.98 8.27
N LEU A 27 -0.55 -8.21 7.33
CA LEU A 27 -0.04 -6.85 7.54
C LEU A 27 -0.96 -5.77 6.95
N GLU A 28 -2.11 -6.17 6.41
CA GLU A 28 -3.13 -5.24 5.92
C GLU A 28 -3.92 -4.69 7.11
N ILE A 29 -3.73 -3.40 7.42
CA ILE A 29 -4.30 -2.75 8.61
C ILE A 29 -5.83 -2.87 8.64
N GLU A 30 -6.51 -2.71 7.51
CA GLU A 30 -7.98 -2.84 7.43
C GLU A 30 -8.45 -4.25 7.78
N GLU A 31 -7.73 -5.27 7.35
CA GLU A 31 -8.05 -6.65 7.67
C GLU A 31 -7.80 -6.97 9.14
N ILE A 32 -6.70 -6.47 9.72
CA ILE A 32 -6.42 -6.57 11.17
C ILE A 32 -7.58 -5.98 11.96
N ARG A 33 -8.02 -4.79 11.62
CA ARG A 33 -9.10 -4.06 12.29
C ARG A 33 -10.43 -4.81 12.23
N LYS A 34 -10.81 -5.30 11.05
CA LYS A 34 -12.03 -6.07 10.84
C LYS A 34 -12.03 -7.34 11.69
N ARG A 35 -10.95 -8.13 11.59
CA ARG A 35 -10.78 -9.37 12.37
C ARG A 35 -10.77 -9.12 13.86
N THR A 36 -10.21 -8.00 14.32
CA THR A 36 -10.22 -7.58 15.71
C THR A 36 -11.64 -7.52 16.26
N ILE A 37 -12.54 -6.84 15.55
CA ILE A 37 -13.91 -6.65 16.04
C ILE A 37 -14.71 -7.95 15.94
N GLU A 38 -14.56 -8.70 14.84
CA GLU A 38 -15.18 -10.02 14.73
C GLU A 38 -14.76 -10.97 15.86
N SER A 39 -13.47 -10.94 16.21
CA SER A 39 -12.91 -11.71 17.31
C SER A 39 -13.43 -11.24 18.66
N SER A 40 -13.49 -9.92 18.90
CA SER A 40 -13.98 -9.38 20.17
C SER A 40 -15.43 -9.74 20.44
N VAL A 41 -16.30 -9.64 19.43
CA VAL A 41 -17.72 -9.99 19.53
C VAL A 41 -17.91 -11.47 19.87
N LYS A 42 -17.13 -12.36 19.23
CA LYS A 42 -17.18 -13.80 19.52
C LYS A 42 -16.61 -14.14 20.89
N LEU A 43 -15.46 -13.55 21.25
CA LEU A 43 -14.72 -13.86 22.47
C LEU A 43 -15.53 -13.59 23.74
N VAL A 44 -16.23 -12.45 23.77
CA VAL A 44 -17.02 -12.06 24.95
C VAL A 44 -18.53 -12.19 24.73
N ASN A 45 -18.97 -12.85 23.66
CA ASN A 45 -20.40 -13.11 23.34
C ASN A 45 -21.27 -11.87 23.47
N CYS A 46 -21.01 -10.84 22.66
CA CYS A 46 -21.77 -9.60 22.68
C CYS A 46 -22.48 -9.31 21.34
N GLU A 47 -23.31 -8.26 21.28
CA GLU A 47 -24.07 -7.91 20.07
C GLU A 47 -23.21 -7.14 19.06
N ALA A 48 -22.35 -6.26 19.56
CA ALA A 48 -21.54 -5.38 18.72
C ALA A 48 -20.16 -5.12 19.34
N GLY A 49 -19.25 -4.66 18.50
CA GLY A 49 -17.93 -4.19 18.92
C GLY A 49 -17.50 -3.00 18.08
N SER A 50 -16.60 -2.19 18.62
CA SER A 50 -15.98 -1.10 17.90
C SER A 50 -14.52 -0.91 18.30
N LEU A 51 -13.70 -0.54 17.32
CA LEU A 51 -12.33 -0.10 17.51
C LEU A 51 -12.26 1.39 17.19
N LEU A 52 -11.85 2.18 18.16
CA LEU A 52 -11.51 3.58 17.96
C LEU A 52 -10.00 3.71 17.94
N LEU A 53 -9.46 4.39 16.94
CA LEU A 53 -8.03 4.67 16.87
C LEU A 53 -7.74 6.08 17.36
N PHE A 54 -6.56 6.26 17.93
CA PHE A 54 -6.08 7.55 18.40
C PHE A 54 -5.28 8.25 17.31
N ASP A 55 -5.71 9.44 16.96
CA ASP A 55 -5.02 10.34 16.03
C ASP A 55 -4.08 11.26 16.83
N GLU A 56 -2.78 11.04 16.70
CA GLU A 56 -1.75 11.83 17.40
C GLU A 56 -1.69 13.28 16.95
N GLN A 57 -2.18 13.62 15.74
CA GLN A 57 -2.14 14.98 15.22
C GLN A 57 -3.29 15.83 15.77
N SER A 58 -4.52 15.28 15.76
CA SER A 58 -5.70 15.97 16.27
C SER A 58 -5.93 15.75 17.77
N TYR A 59 -5.25 14.78 18.41
CA TYR A 59 -5.45 14.36 19.78
C TYR A 59 -6.87 13.87 20.06
N GLU A 60 -7.47 13.19 19.08
CA GLU A 60 -8.82 12.68 19.13
C GLU A 60 -8.88 11.18 18.84
N LEU A 61 -9.91 10.52 19.37
CA LEU A 61 -10.32 9.19 18.96
C LEU A 61 -11.33 9.28 17.81
N TYR A 62 -11.20 8.41 16.83
CA TYR A 62 -12.17 8.28 15.74
C TYR A 62 -12.60 6.82 15.59
N PHE A 63 -13.87 6.61 15.26
CA PHE A 63 -14.38 5.28 14.94
C PHE A 63 -13.80 4.81 13.63
N ASP A 64 -13.00 3.77 13.69
CA ASP A 64 -12.35 3.21 12.52
C ASP A 64 -13.15 2.05 11.93
N VAL A 65 -13.48 1.06 12.75
CA VAL A 65 -14.35 -0.06 12.37
C VAL A 65 -15.38 -0.28 13.48
N ALA A 66 -16.61 -0.58 13.08
CA ALA A 66 -17.66 -1.06 13.93
C ALA A 66 -18.42 -2.18 13.22
N LEU A 67 -18.83 -3.22 13.94
CA LEU A 67 -19.73 -4.26 13.45
C LEU A 67 -21.16 -3.94 13.89
N GLY A 68 -22.08 -4.08 12.94
CA GLY A 68 -23.51 -3.86 13.13
C GLY A 68 -24.12 -3.24 11.87
N GLU A 69 -25.43 -3.40 11.66
CA GLU A 69 -26.16 -2.96 10.45
C GLU A 69 -26.02 -1.45 10.12
N LYS A 70 -25.49 -0.65 11.06
CA LYS A 70 -25.41 0.83 10.94
C LYS A 70 -24.01 1.38 11.21
N ALA A 71 -22.98 0.55 11.09
CA ALA A 71 -21.59 0.87 11.40
C ALA A 71 -21.06 2.12 10.65
N ASP A 72 -21.42 2.29 9.37
CA ASP A 72 -20.91 3.41 8.56
C ASP A 72 -21.35 4.79 9.04
N LYS A 73 -22.45 4.88 9.79
CA LYS A 73 -22.99 6.16 10.28
C LYS A 73 -22.14 6.78 11.39
N ILE A 74 -21.38 5.97 12.14
CA ILE A 74 -20.58 6.44 13.29
C ILE A 74 -19.14 6.77 12.91
N LYS A 75 -18.66 6.40 11.75
CA LYS A 75 -17.28 6.70 11.29
C LYS A 75 -16.90 8.18 11.29
N THR A 76 -17.91 9.07 11.22
CA THR A 76 -17.69 10.52 11.25
C THR A 76 -17.56 11.10 12.67
N ILE A 77 -17.74 10.28 13.71
CA ILE A 77 -17.67 10.71 15.10
C ILE A 77 -16.21 10.76 15.52
N ARG A 78 -15.82 11.86 16.14
CA ARG A 78 -14.53 12.04 16.82
C ARG A 78 -14.81 12.38 18.28
N LEU A 79 -13.96 11.86 19.17
CA LEU A 79 -14.06 12.06 20.62
C LEU A 79 -12.72 12.57 21.13
N LYS A 80 -12.76 13.61 21.96
CA LYS A 80 -11.57 14.09 22.66
C LYS A 80 -11.17 13.13 23.77
N LEU A 81 -9.92 13.17 24.21
CA LEU A 81 -9.51 12.49 25.43
C LEU A 81 -10.39 12.97 26.60
N GLY A 82 -10.92 12.02 27.38
CA GLY A 82 -11.87 12.29 28.45
C GLY A 82 -13.34 12.39 28.00
N GLU A 83 -13.63 12.53 26.72
CA GLU A 83 -15.00 12.63 26.21
C GLU A 83 -15.62 11.24 25.99
N GLY A 84 -16.73 10.99 26.63
CA GLY A 84 -17.39 9.69 26.58
C GLY A 84 -16.61 8.61 27.33
N ILE A 85 -17.16 7.38 27.36
CA ILE A 85 -16.50 6.24 28.00
C ILE A 85 -15.18 5.90 27.30
N ALA A 86 -15.17 5.92 25.96
CA ALA A 86 -13.96 5.65 25.19
C ALA A 86 -12.87 6.70 25.45
N GLY A 87 -13.22 7.99 25.46
CA GLY A 87 -12.27 9.06 25.77
C GLY A 87 -11.74 8.99 27.19
N TRP A 88 -12.58 8.58 28.15
CA TRP A 88 -12.14 8.34 29.53
C TRP A 88 -11.11 7.21 29.59
N VAL A 89 -11.39 6.06 28.96
CA VAL A 89 -10.46 4.92 28.88
C VAL A 89 -9.14 5.33 28.19
N ALA A 90 -9.22 6.10 27.12
CA ALA A 90 -8.05 6.59 26.43
C ALA A 90 -7.17 7.50 27.31
N GLN A 91 -7.80 8.36 28.11
CA GLN A 91 -7.10 9.31 29.01
C GLN A 91 -6.47 8.60 30.20
N HIS A 92 -7.20 7.68 30.84
CA HIS A 92 -6.73 7.00 32.06
C HIS A 92 -5.93 5.73 31.77
N LYS A 93 -6.06 5.19 30.54
CA LYS A 93 -5.45 3.91 30.13
C LYS A 93 -5.88 2.72 31.00
N GLU A 94 -7.07 2.79 31.52
CA GLU A 94 -7.69 1.79 32.38
C GLU A 94 -8.91 1.19 31.71
N SER A 95 -9.11 -0.12 31.90
CA SER A 95 -10.31 -0.83 31.43
C SER A 95 -11.50 -0.53 32.31
N ILE A 96 -12.70 -0.51 31.72
CA ILE A 96 -13.94 -0.29 32.49
C ILE A 96 -15.05 -1.20 32.01
N ILE A 97 -15.87 -1.68 32.96
CA ILE A 97 -17.10 -2.44 32.73
C ILE A 97 -18.27 -1.57 33.18
N ILE A 98 -19.26 -1.38 32.34
CA ILE A 98 -20.47 -0.64 32.65
C ILE A 98 -21.67 -1.47 32.21
N ASN A 99 -22.45 -1.94 33.22
CA ASN A 99 -23.62 -2.78 32.99
C ASN A 99 -24.95 -1.99 32.98
N ASP A 100 -24.85 -0.66 33.09
CA ASP A 100 -25.97 0.28 32.91
C ASP A 100 -25.43 1.57 32.28
N VAL A 101 -25.19 1.49 30.97
CA VAL A 101 -24.55 2.58 30.20
C VAL A 101 -25.43 3.81 30.11
N GLN A 102 -26.77 3.64 30.09
CA GLN A 102 -27.70 4.75 29.90
C GLN A 102 -27.72 5.71 31.12
N ASN A 103 -27.34 5.20 32.29
CA ASN A 103 -27.25 5.99 33.53
C ASN A 103 -25.80 6.43 33.85
N ASP A 104 -24.80 6.05 33.07
CA ASP A 104 -23.43 6.52 33.26
C ASP A 104 -23.28 7.95 32.74
N PRO A 105 -22.85 8.93 33.59
CA PRO A 105 -22.71 10.33 33.18
C PRO A 105 -21.66 10.57 32.07
N ARG A 106 -20.73 9.62 31.86
CA ARG A 106 -19.73 9.68 30.82
C ARG A 106 -20.23 9.21 29.46
N PHE A 107 -21.45 8.65 29.39
CA PHE A 107 -21.93 8.04 28.16
C PHE A 107 -22.17 9.07 27.05
N PHE A 108 -21.46 8.93 25.92
CA PHE A 108 -21.65 9.76 24.73
C PHE A 108 -22.80 9.21 23.89
N ARG A 109 -23.97 9.81 24.01
CA ARG A 109 -25.22 9.37 23.33
C ARG A 109 -25.21 9.61 21.80
N GLY A 110 -24.25 10.40 21.29
CA GLY A 110 -24.19 10.75 19.88
C GLY A 110 -24.02 9.54 18.93
N ALA A 111 -23.34 8.48 19.38
CA ALA A 111 -23.19 7.25 18.59
C ALA A 111 -24.54 6.51 18.46
N ASP A 112 -25.28 6.35 19.56
CA ASP A 112 -26.60 5.71 19.58
C ASP A 112 -27.58 6.52 18.72
N GLN A 113 -27.60 7.85 18.86
CA GLN A 113 -28.49 8.73 18.09
C GLN A 113 -28.24 8.64 16.57
N LYS A 114 -26.96 8.60 16.15
CA LYS A 114 -26.62 8.51 14.72
C LYS A 114 -26.87 7.12 14.14
N SER A 115 -26.58 6.06 14.90
CA SER A 115 -26.75 4.68 14.46
C SER A 115 -28.16 4.16 14.63
N GLY A 116 -28.92 4.70 15.63
CA GLY A 116 -30.16 4.15 16.12
C GLY A 116 -29.95 2.79 16.83
N PHE A 117 -28.74 2.52 17.32
CA PHE A 117 -28.40 1.42 18.19
C PHE A 117 -28.71 1.82 19.63
N VAL A 118 -28.99 0.85 20.49
CA VAL A 118 -29.24 1.10 21.93
C VAL A 118 -28.18 0.39 22.74
N THR A 119 -27.25 1.15 23.29
CA THR A 119 -26.17 0.64 24.13
C THR A 119 -26.68 0.45 25.54
N LYS A 120 -26.68 -0.79 26.04
CA LYS A 120 -27.15 -1.16 27.40
C LYS A 120 -25.98 -1.46 28.33
N THR A 121 -25.07 -2.31 27.88
CA THR A 121 -23.87 -2.72 28.62
C THR A 121 -22.63 -2.56 27.75
N MET A 122 -21.47 -2.28 28.38
CA MET A 122 -20.24 -2.05 27.67
C MET A 122 -19.03 -2.50 28.47
N ILE A 123 -18.06 -3.12 27.79
CA ILE A 123 -16.64 -3.13 28.20
C ILE A 123 -15.86 -2.25 27.28
N CYS A 124 -14.97 -1.45 27.84
CA CYS A 124 -14.08 -0.60 27.11
C CYS A 124 -12.66 -0.82 27.63
N VAL A 125 -11.74 -1.20 26.76
CA VAL A 125 -10.35 -1.47 27.12
C VAL A 125 -9.39 -0.64 26.24
N PRO A 126 -8.27 -0.13 26.80
CA PRO A 126 -7.28 0.59 26.02
C PRO A 126 -6.48 -0.39 25.16
N VAL A 127 -6.14 0.04 23.95
CA VAL A 127 -5.21 -0.63 23.03
C VAL A 127 -3.87 0.07 23.18
N LEU A 128 -2.92 -0.57 23.87
CA LEU A 128 -1.64 0.04 24.26
C LEU A 128 -0.46 -0.74 23.74
N ILE A 129 0.60 -0.03 23.36
CA ILE A 129 1.95 -0.57 23.20
C ILE A 129 2.84 0.08 24.23
N LYS A 130 3.26 -0.68 25.25
CA LYS A 130 3.89 -0.13 26.45
C LYS A 130 2.94 0.94 27.03
N ASP A 131 3.36 2.20 27.05
CA ASP A 131 2.56 3.32 27.56
C ASP A 131 1.92 4.17 26.44
N LYS A 132 2.15 3.81 25.16
CA LYS A 132 1.61 4.55 24.02
C LYS A 132 0.19 4.09 23.71
N LEU A 133 -0.74 5.03 23.66
CA LEU A 133 -2.12 4.78 23.25
C LEU A 133 -2.20 4.62 21.72
N ILE A 134 -2.71 3.47 21.27
CA ILE A 134 -3.02 3.19 19.86
C ILE A 134 -4.51 3.43 19.61
N GLY A 135 -5.35 3.11 20.61
CA GLY A 135 -6.79 3.26 20.48
C GLY A 135 -7.54 2.66 21.66
N VAL A 136 -8.81 2.40 21.47
CA VAL A 136 -9.74 1.83 22.45
C VAL A 136 -10.60 0.76 21.78
N LEU A 137 -10.69 -0.42 22.38
CA LEU A 137 -11.53 -1.51 21.93
C LEU A 137 -12.76 -1.61 22.83
N GLN A 138 -13.95 -1.70 22.23
CA GLN A 138 -15.21 -1.79 22.92
C GLN A 138 -15.96 -3.06 22.54
N ALA A 139 -16.57 -3.71 23.52
CA ALA A 139 -17.58 -4.76 23.36
C ALA A 139 -18.90 -4.27 23.97
N ILE A 140 -19.99 -4.41 23.23
CA ILE A 140 -21.26 -3.74 23.53
C ILE A 140 -22.39 -4.76 23.57
N ASN A 141 -23.25 -4.66 24.58
CA ASN A 141 -24.42 -5.48 24.84
C ASN A 141 -24.09 -6.98 24.94
N LYS A 142 -23.58 -7.38 26.09
CA LYS A 142 -23.37 -8.80 26.42
C LYS A 142 -24.68 -9.57 26.22
N ARG A 143 -24.57 -10.72 25.53
CA ARG A 143 -25.71 -11.63 25.38
C ARG A 143 -25.87 -12.46 26.63
N ASP A 144 -27.12 -12.81 26.97
CA ASP A 144 -27.50 -13.75 28.00
C ASP A 144 -27.14 -13.38 29.45
N THR A 145 -26.10 -12.59 29.68
CA THR A 145 -25.59 -12.19 31.01
C THR A 145 -25.12 -10.75 31.07
N LEU A 146 -24.55 -10.32 32.18
CA LEU A 146 -23.81 -9.05 32.30
C LEU A 146 -22.32 -9.28 32.11
N PHE A 147 -21.60 -8.24 31.67
CA PHE A 147 -20.15 -8.26 31.61
C PHE A 147 -19.52 -8.39 32.99
N ASN A 148 -18.43 -9.10 33.10
CA ASN A 148 -17.67 -9.32 34.32
C ASN A 148 -16.16 -9.10 34.10
N ASP A 149 -15.35 -9.19 35.18
CA ASP A 149 -13.91 -8.96 35.14
C ASP A 149 -13.18 -9.92 34.22
N TYR A 150 -13.67 -11.15 34.09
CA TYR A 150 -13.12 -12.15 33.21
C TYR A 150 -13.28 -11.75 31.73
N ASP A 151 -14.44 -11.23 31.34
CA ASP A 151 -14.66 -10.69 29.98
C ASP A 151 -13.73 -9.52 29.70
N ALA A 152 -13.47 -8.67 30.72
CA ALA A 152 -12.52 -7.55 30.56
C ALA A 152 -11.08 -8.02 30.41
N GLU A 153 -10.64 -9.06 31.11
CA GLU A 153 -9.32 -9.66 30.96
C GLU A 153 -9.13 -10.27 29.57
N LEU A 154 -10.12 -11.00 29.07
CA LEU A 154 -10.11 -11.56 27.72
C LEU A 154 -9.99 -10.46 26.65
N LEU A 155 -10.81 -9.43 26.77
CA LEU A 155 -10.81 -8.33 25.81
C LEU A 155 -9.51 -7.53 25.86
N LYS A 156 -8.93 -7.35 27.06
CA LYS A 156 -7.62 -6.72 27.25
C LYS A 156 -6.48 -7.54 26.64
N ALA A 157 -6.52 -8.86 26.79
CA ALA A 157 -5.55 -9.75 26.16
C ALA A 157 -5.61 -9.64 24.63
N LEU A 158 -6.82 -9.61 24.06
CA LEU A 158 -7.03 -9.38 22.64
C LEU A 158 -6.53 -7.99 22.21
N ALA A 159 -6.84 -6.93 22.96
CA ALA A 159 -6.39 -5.56 22.68
C ALA A 159 -4.87 -5.44 22.63
N ASN A 160 -4.14 -6.15 23.49
CA ASN A 160 -2.68 -6.21 23.47
C ASN A 160 -2.15 -6.85 22.17
N GLN A 161 -2.78 -7.93 21.70
CA GLN A 161 -2.40 -8.56 20.41
C GLN A 161 -2.68 -7.65 19.24
N VAL A 162 -3.81 -6.97 19.24
CA VAL A 162 -4.21 -6.00 18.24
C VAL A 162 -3.24 -4.82 18.18
N ALA A 163 -2.82 -4.31 19.33
CA ALA A 163 -1.83 -3.24 19.41
C ALA A 163 -0.54 -3.62 18.68
N VAL A 164 0.00 -4.80 19.00
CA VAL A 164 1.23 -5.32 18.36
C VAL A 164 1.03 -5.51 16.85
N ALA A 165 -0.11 -6.06 16.42
CA ALA A 165 -0.38 -6.27 15.00
C ALA A 165 -0.50 -4.95 14.22
N ILE A 166 -1.19 -3.94 14.75
CA ILE A 166 -1.33 -2.62 14.14
C ILE A 166 0.03 -1.93 14.02
N GLU A 167 0.84 -1.96 15.09
CA GLU A 167 2.17 -1.34 15.07
C GLU A 167 3.11 -2.03 14.08
N ASN A 168 3.12 -3.37 14.07
CA ASN A 168 3.90 -4.12 13.09
C ASN A 168 3.51 -3.78 11.65
N ALA A 169 2.22 -3.69 11.37
CA ALA A 169 1.73 -3.29 10.06
C ALA A 169 2.13 -1.84 9.71
N LYS A 170 2.06 -0.92 10.68
CA LYS A 170 2.50 0.47 10.52
C LYS A 170 4.00 0.56 10.23
N LEU A 171 4.83 -0.08 11.05
CA LEU A 171 6.28 -0.10 10.88
C LEU A 171 6.70 -0.75 9.55
N TYR A 172 5.99 -1.80 9.13
CA TYR A 172 6.22 -2.44 7.84
C TYR A 172 5.91 -1.49 6.67
N ASN A 173 4.81 -0.76 6.74
CA ASN A 173 4.44 0.22 5.72
C ASN A 173 5.43 1.40 5.68
N GLU A 174 5.83 1.94 6.83
CA GLU A 174 6.85 2.99 6.92
C GLU A 174 8.20 2.53 6.33
N LEU A 175 8.63 1.32 6.65
CA LEU A 175 9.85 0.73 6.06
C LEU A 175 9.73 0.58 4.54
N LYS A 176 8.57 0.15 4.07
CA LYS A 176 8.29 -0.03 2.64
C LYS A 176 8.30 1.33 1.91
N GLU A 177 7.66 2.35 2.47
CA GLU A 177 7.67 3.71 1.93
C GLU A 177 9.09 4.27 1.88
N THR A 178 9.85 4.19 2.97
CA THR A 178 11.25 4.61 3.03
C THR A 178 12.11 3.88 1.98
N PHE A 179 11.88 2.59 1.78
CA PHE A 179 12.57 1.84 0.74
C PHE A 179 12.29 2.42 -0.66
N TYR A 180 11.02 2.73 -0.98
CA TYR A 180 10.69 3.35 -2.27
C TYR A 180 11.29 4.75 -2.41
N GLU A 181 11.30 5.55 -1.36
CA GLU A 181 11.93 6.88 -1.36
C GLU A 181 13.42 6.79 -1.67
N ILE A 182 14.13 5.85 -1.04
CA ILE A 182 15.56 5.63 -1.29
C ILE A 182 15.80 5.17 -2.73
N VAL A 183 15.02 4.20 -3.21
CA VAL A 183 15.12 3.69 -4.60
C VAL A 183 14.87 4.81 -5.60
N PHE A 184 13.86 5.63 -5.36
CA PHE A 184 13.55 6.78 -6.21
C PHE A 184 14.66 7.82 -6.20
N ALA A 185 15.22 8.16 -5.03
CA ALA A 185 16.32 9.10 -4.89
C ALA A 185 17.59 8.63 -5.62
N LEU A 186 17.87 7.31 -5.59
CA LEU A 186 18.96 6.73 -6.36
C LEU A 186 18.75 6.87 -7.87
N ALA A 187 17.54 6.57 -8.36
CA ALA A 187 17.19 6.74 -9.77
C ALA A 187 17.25 8.20 -10.20
N ASP A 188 16.71 9.13 -9.41
CA ASP A 188 16.77 10.58 -9.64
C ASP A 188 18.22 11.11 -9.67
N THR A 189 19.11 10.53 -8.86
CA THR A 189 20.54 10.88 -8.89
C THR A 189 21.19 10.53 -10.23
N ILE A 190 20.82 9.39 -10.83
CA ILE A 190 21.30 9.01 -12.16
C ILE A 190 20.67 9.88 -13.24
N GLU A 191 19.37 10.16 -13.11
CA GLU A 191 18.64 11.04 -13.99
C GLU A 191 19.26 12.45 -14.05
N LYS A 192 19.71 12.99 -12.91
CA LYS A 192 20.38 14.30 -12.84
C LYS A 192 21.74 14.36 -13.54
N ARG A 193 22.37 13.21 -13.81
CA ARG A 193 23.55 13.16 -14.70
C ARG A 193 23.18 13.33 -16.17
N ASP A 194 21.95 12.99 -16.55
CA ASP A 194 21.43 13.14 -17.90
C ASP A 194 20.59 14.43 -17.93
N PRO A 195 21.08 15.55 -18.42
CA PRO A 195 20.43 16.85 -18.29
C PRO A 195 19.09 16.96 -19.01
N TYR A 196 18.67 15.90 -19.70
CA TYR A 196 17.50 15.87 -20.56
C TYR A 196 16.31 15.12 -19.97
N THR A 197 16.43 14.60 -18.75
CA THR A 197 15.48 13.63 -18.21
C THR A 197 14.72 14.10 -16.96
N GLY A 198 14.70 15.40 -16.63
CA GLY A 198 14.02 15.91 -15.43
C GLY A 198 12.58 15.37 -15.27
N GLY A 199 12.34 14.57 -14.22
CA GLY A 199 11.05 13.92 -13.92
C GLY A 199 10.68 12.74 -14.81
N HIS A 200 11.56 12.28 -15.69
CA HIS A 200 11.38 11.13 -16.58
C HIS A 200 11.04 9.86 -15.81
N THR A 201 11.85 9.51 -14.81
CA THR A 201 11.64 8.32 -13.98
C THR A 201 10.24 8.27 -13.40
N LYS A 202 9.74 9.39 -12.86
CA LYS A 202 8.38 9.48 -12.30
C LYS A 202 7.32 9.28 -13.38
N ARG A 203 7.44 9.93 -14.53
CA ARG A 203 6.46 9.82 -15.61
C ARG A 203 6.43 8.41 -16.20
N VAL A 204 7.59 7.79 -16.47
CA VAL A 204 7.65 6.41 -16.94
C VAL A 204 7.03 5.43 -15.94
N MET A 205 7.29 5.62 -14.65
CA MET A 205 6.62 4.85 -13.60
C MET A 205 5.11 5.02 -13.66
N ASP A 206 4.60 6.25 -13.71
CA ASP A 206 3.16 6.54 -13.68
C ASP A 206 2.46 5.95 -14.93
N TYR A 207 3.07 6.10 -16.11
CA TYR A 207 2.59 5.50 -17.35
C TYR A 207 2.59 3.97 -17.29
N SER A 208 3.66 3.36 -16.82
CA SER A 208 3.76 1.91 -16.65
C SER A 208 2.69 1.37 -15.71
N LEU A 209 2.45 2.04 -14.58
CA LEU A 209 1.42 1.65 -13.62
C LEU A 209 0.01 1.80 -14.19
N ALA A 210 -0.24 2.81 -15.02
CA ALA A 210 -1.53 2.97 -15.69
C ALA A 210 -1.79 1.81 -16.67
N ILE A 211 -0.78 1.41 -17.47
CA ILE A 211 -0.85 0.24 -18.35
C ILE A 211 -1.13 -1.02 -17.52
N GLY A 212 -0.34 -1.27 -16.46
CA GLY A 212 -0.45 -2.46 -15.64
C GLY A 212 -1.82 -2.60 -14.97
N LYS A 213 -2.38 -1.50 -14.46
CA LYS A 213 -3.74 -1.48 -13.89
C LYS A 213 -4.82 -1.76 -14.94
N GLU A 214 -4.67 -1.23 -16.15
CA GLU A 214 -5.62 -1.46 -17.24
C GLU A 214 -5.55 -2.90 -17.78
N MET A 215 -4.36 -3.53 -17.71
CA MET A 215 -4.15 -4.95 -18.00
C MET A 215 -4.68 -5.88 -16.89
N GLY A 216 -5.06 -5.35 -15.73
CA GLY A 216 -5.56 -6.15 -14.61
C GLY A 216 -4.47 -6.86 -13.81
N LEU A 217 -3.25 -6.33 -13.79
CA LEU A 217 -2.16 -6.89 -12.98
C LEU A 217 -2.51 -6.86 -11.49
N ASN A 218 -2.15 -7.90 -10.77
CA ASN A 218 -2.36 -7.99 -9.33
C ASN A 218 -1.40 -7.07 -8.54
N LYS A 219 -1.61 -6.94 -7.22
CA LYS A 219 -0.83 -6.04 -6.37
C LYS A 219 0.68 -6.31 -6.46
N ASP A 220 1.10 -7.57 -6.45
CA ASP A 220 2.52 -7.94 -6.46
C ASP A 220 3.16 -7.64 -7.83
N GLU A 221 2.44 -7.87 -8.91
CA GLU A 221 2.88 -7.53 -10.27
C GLU A 221 3.01 -6.01 -10.45
N ILE A 222 2.07 -5.24 -9.92
CA ILE A 222 2.11 -3.76 -9.93
C ILE A 222 3.32 -3.25 -9.14
N GLU A 223 3.65 -3.86 -7.98
CA GLU A 223 4.84 -3.47 -7.21
C GLU A 223 6.14 -3.79 -7.94
N ARG A 224 6.23 -4.97 -8.58
CA ARG A 224 7.39 -5.32 -9.42
C ARG A 224 7.54 -4.35 -10.60
N LEU A 225 6.44 -4.05 -11.28
CA LEU A 225 6.41 -3.09 -12.38
C LEU A 225 6.85 -1.70 -11.93
N LYS A 226 6.38 -1.24 -10.77
CA LYS A 226 6.78 0.04 -10.16
C LYS A 226 8.30 0.12 -9.97
N LEU A 227 8.89 -0.88 -9.32
CA LEU A 227 10.33 -0.92 -9.07
C LEU A 227 11.14 -1.00 -10.36
N ALA A 228 10.69 -1.84 -11.31
CA ALA A 228 11.37 -1.97 -12.60
C ALA A 228 11.34 -0.65 -13.40
N ALA A 229 10.20 0.05 -13.40
CA ALA A 229 10.05 1.33 -14.07
C ALA A 229 10.91 2.44 -13.43
N ILE A 230 11.05 2.46 -12.10
CA ILE A 230 11.94 3.41 -11.40
C ILE A 230 13.41 3.14 -11.75
N LEU A 231 13.79 1.87 -11.82
CA LEU A 231 15.20 1.46 -11.93
C LEU A 231 15.64 1.07 -13.34
N HIS A 232 14.78 1.21 -14.36
CA HIS A 232 15.08 0.71 -15.72
C HIS A 232 16.38 1.27 -16.29
N ASP A 233 16.69 2.51 -15.98
CA ASP A 233 17.83 3.27 -16.46
C ASP A 233 19.02 3.34 -15.47
N ILE A 234 18.97 2.64 -14.33
CA ILE A 234 20.01 2.70 -13.28
C ILE A 234 21.41 2.40 -13.84
N GLY A 235 21.51 1.58 -14.85
CA GLY A 235 22.79 1.20 -15.48
C GLY A 235 23.46 2.32 -16.26
N LYS A 236 22.81 3.44 -16.50
CA LYS A 236 23.45 4.65 -17.07
C LYS A 236 24.62 5.15 -16.22
N ILE A 237 24.67 4.78 -14.93
CA ILE A 237 25.82 5.06 -14.06
C ILE A 237 27.14 4.49 -14.61
N GLY A 238 27.08 3.37 -15.31
CA GLY A 238 28.23 2.72 -15.94
C GLY A 238 28.66 3.33 -17.28
N ILE A 239 27.90 4.27 -17.83
CA ILE A 239 28.21 4.92 -19.10
C ILE A 239 29.09 6.14 -18.83
N ARG A 240 30.17 6.28 -19.65
CA ARG A 240 31.10 7.40 -19.54
C ARG A 240 30.44 8.71 -19.96
N ASP A 241 30.73 9.81 -19.25
CA ASP A 241 30.17 11.15 -19.54
C ASP A 241 30.41 11.60 -20.98
N ALA A 242 31.57 11.30 -21.54
CA ALA A 242 31.90 11.64 -22.92
C ALA A 242 30.92 11.06 -23.95
N VAL A 243 30.21 9.98 -23.60
CA VAL A 243 29.20 9.34 -24.48
C VAL A 243 27.80 9.75 -24.02
N LEU A 244 27.53 9.70 -22.72
CA LEU A 244 26.21 10.00 -22.14
C LEU A 244 25.79 11.46 -22.39
N LEU A 245 26.75 12.39 -22.24
CA LEU A 245 26.52 13.84 -22.35
C LEU A 245 26.87 14.43 -23.73
N LYS A 246 27.10 13.58 -24.71
CA LYS A 246 27.50 14.04 -26.04
C LYS A 246 26.40 14.86 -26.70
N GLU A 247 26.74 16.09 -27.06
CA GLU A 247 25.88 16.93 -27.88
C GLU A 247 25.90 16.45 -29.33
N GLY A 248 24.74 16.09 -29.88
CA GLY A 248 24.59 15.66 -31.26
C GLY A 248 24.36 14.16 -31.45
N LYS A 249 24.53 13.69 -32.69
CA LYS A 249 24.30 12.27 -33.03
C LYS A 249 25.45 11.39 -32.53
N LEU A 250 25.09 10.28 -31.90
CA LEU A 250 26.03 9.24 -31.51
C LEU A 250 26.53 8.49 -32.76
N THR A 251 27.78 8.06 -32.74
CA THR A 251 28.29 7.07 -33.72
C THR A 251 27.71 5.70 -33.37
N ASP A 252 27.86 4.72 -34.29
CA ASP A 252 27.38 3.35 -34.01
C ASP A 252 28.13 2.72 -32.84
N GLU A 253 29.43 3.02 -32.66
CA GLU A 253 30.22 2.57 -31.52
C GLU A 253 29.74 3.20 -30.19
N GLU A 254 29.47 4.50 -30.18
CA GLU A 254 28.96 5.20 -29.02
C GLU A 254 27.54 4.71 -28.64
N PHE A 255 26.72 4.46 -29.66
CA PHE A 255 25.38 3.89 -29.41
C PHE A 255 25.47 2.46 -28.86
N ALA A 256 26.47 1.66 -29.32
CA ALA A 256 26.72 0.34 -28.74
C ALA A 256 27.12 0.43 -27.26
N ILE A 257 27.87 1.48 -26.87
CA ILE A 257 28.20 1.74 -25.44
C ILE A 257 26.94 2.08 -24.65
N ILE A 258 26.08 2.96 -25.15
CA ILE A 258 24.81 3.33 -24.47
C ILE A 258 23.93 2.09 -24.23
N LYS A 259 23.84 1.17 -25.21
CA LYS A 259 23.03 -0.05 -25.07
C LYS A 259 23.41 -0.90 -23.84
N ASN A 260 24.68 -0.83 -23.40
CA ASN A 260 25.15 -1.60 -22.25
C ASN A 260 24.50 -1.18 -20.92
N HIS A 261 23.81 -0.01 -20.84
CA HIS A 261 23.14 0.39 -19.60
C HIS A 261 22.12 -0.68 -19.14
N THR A 262 21.47 -1.37 -20.07
CA THR A 262 20.51 -2.43 -19.74
C THR A 262 21.19 -3.62 -19.03
N ILE A 263 22.40 -3.98 -19.48
CA ILE A 263 23.22 -5.03 -18.88
C ILE A 263 23.77 -4.56 -17.52
N PHE A 264 24.40 -3.38 -17.50
CA PHE A 264 24.94 -2.81 -16.25
C PHE A 264 23.86 -2.62 -15.19
N GLY A 265 22.64 -2.21 -15.58
CA GLY A 265 21.51 -2.12 -14.66
C GLY A 265 21.16 -3.47 -14.02
N ALA A 266 21.08 -4.53 -14.81
CA ALA A 266 20.85 -5.88 -14.32
C ALA A 266 22.00 -6.36 -13.42
N GLU A 267 23.26 -6.11 -13.79
CA GLU A 267 24.46 -6.46 -13.00
C GLU A 267 24.49 -5.73 -11.65
N ILE A 268 24.10 -4.47 -11.58
CA ILE A 268 24.03 -3.72 -10.33
C ILE A 268 22.95 -4.30 -9.41
N LEU A 269 21.76 -4.54 -9.95
CA LEU A 269 20.60 -4.92 -9.16
C LEU A 269 20.59 -6.39 -8.73
N GLN A 270 21.30 -7.30 -9.42
CA GLN A 270 21.39 -8.74 -9.08
C GLN A 270 21.95 -8.97 -7.67
N HIS A 271 22.74 -8.04 -7.13
CA HIS A 271 23.27 -8.16 -5.77
C HIS A 271 22.23 -7.97 -4.67
N VAL A 272 21.01 -7.53 -5.01
CA VAL A 272 19.91 -7.34 -4.08
C VAL A 272 18.84 -8.40 -4.34
N LYS A 273 18.83 -9.47 -3.58
CA LYS A 273 17.93 -10.64 -3.77
C LYS A 273 16.45 -10.26 -4.02
N LYS A 274 15.95 -9.25 -3.32
CA LYS A 274 14.55 -8.78 -3.51
C LYS A 274 14.31 -8.11 -4.86
N LEU A 275 15.34 -7.67 -5.56
CA LEU A 275 15.26 -7.04 -6.88
C LEU A 275 15.47 -8.01 -8.04
N GLU A 276 15.81 -9.28 -7.80
CA GLU A 276 15.96 -10.30 -8.86
C GLU A 276 14.71 -10.39 -9.75
N VAL A 277 13.54 -10.25 -9.16
CA VAL A 277 12.25 -10.35 -9.87
C VAL A 277 11.98 -9.22 -10.86
N ILE A 278 12.73 -8.11 -10.79
CA ILE A 278 12.59 -6.96 -11.70
C ILE A 278 13.70 -6.90 -12.75
N LEU A 279 14.77 -7.69 -12.61
CA LEU A 279 15.90 -7.69 -13.56
C LEU A 279 15.46 -7.85 -15.01
N PRO A 280 14.47 -8.71 -15.33
CA PRO A 280 13.99 -8.82 -16.70
C PRO A 280 13.41 -7.51 -17.25
N GLY A 281 12.73 -6.71 -16.42
CA GLY A 281 12.21 -5.40 -16.80
C GLY A 281 13.34 -4.43 -17.14
N VAL A 282 14.37 -4.40 -16.29
CA VAL A 282 15.55 -3.52 -16.47
C VAL A 282 16.40 -3.95 -17.68
N LYS A 283 16.62 -5.25 -17.84
CA LYS A 283 17.48 -5.76 -18.90
C LYS A 283 16.87 -5.67 -20.30
N TYR A 284 15.55 -5.85 -20.40
CA TYR A 284 14.88 -6.06 -21.70
C TYR A 284 13.94 -4.92 -22.13
N HIS A 285 13.90 -3.77 -21.43
CA HIS A 285 12.97 -2.67 -21.78
C HIS A 285 13.26 -2.01 -23.14
N HIS A 286 14.39 -2.29 -23.76
CA HIS A 286 14.71 -1.86 -25.12
C HIS A 286 14.64 -2.99 -26.17
N GLU A 287 14.14 -4.16 -25.77
CA GLU A 287 13.75 -5.15 -26.77
C GLU A 287 12.52 -4.67 -27.53
N LYS A 288 12.48 -5.02 -28.81
CA LYS A 288 11.36 -4.69 -29.69
C LYS A 288 10.54 -5.94 -29.98
N PHE A 289 9.25 -5.78 -30.07
CA PHE A 289 8.32 -6.89 -30.25
C PHE A 289 8.63 -7.76 -31.49
N ASP A 290 9.23 -7.16 -32.53
CA ASP A 290 9.66 -7.84 -33.75
C ASP A 290 11.05 -8.52 -33.65
N GLY A 291 11.77 -8.36 -32.50
CA GLY A 291 13.12 -8.89 -32.28
C GLY A 291 14.25 -8.02 -32.83
N SER A 292 13.98 -6.80 -33.31
CA SER A 292 15.03 -5.87 -33.78
C SER A 292 15.62 -5.02 -32.65
N GLY A 293 15.29 -5.31 -31.38
CA GLY A 293 15.74 -4.61 -30.20
C GLY A 293 17.10 -5.05 -29.66
N TYR A 294 17.38 -4.76 -28.41
CA TYR A 294 18.59 -5.16 -27.69
C TYR A 294 18.28 -5.36 -26.19
N PRO A 295 19.10 -6.13 -25.44
CA PRO A 295 20.45 -6.64 -25.80
C PRO A 295 20.46 -8.01 -26.49
N GLU A 296 19.42 -8.86 -26.34
CA GLU A 296 19.42 -10.26 -26.78
C GLU A 296 18.62 -10.53 -28.05
N LYS A 297 17.88 -9.53 -28.54
CA LYS A 297 17.02 -9.60 -29.74
C LYS A 297 15.93 -10.68 -29.62
N ILE A 298 15.40 -10.86 -28.42
CA ILE A 298 14.21 -11.69 -28.17
C ILE A 298 12.97 -11.00 -28.73
N ARG A 299 11.91 -11.76 -29.04
CA ARG A 299 10.74 -11.24 -29.74
C ARG A 299 9.41 -11.70 -29.14
N GLY A 300 8.38 -10.92 -29.41
CA GLY A 300 7.00 -11.27 -29.02
C GLY A 300 6.87 -11.47 -27.53
N GLU A 301 6.27 -12.57 -27.12
CA GLU A 301 6.02 -12.92 -25.71
C GLU A 301 7.26 -13.49 -25.00
N GLU A 302 8.35 -13.78 -25.70
CA GLU A 302 9.63 -14.10 -25.06
C GLU A 302 10.16 -12.90 -24.29
N ILE A 303 9.77 -11.66 -24.67
CA ILE A 303 10.07 -10.45 -23.94
C ILE A 303 9.19 -10.42 -22.68
N PRO A 304 9.77 -10.34 -21.48
CA PRO A 304 9.02 -10.29 -20.23
C PRO A 304 7.99 -9.15 -20.22
N LEU A 305 6.78 -9.40 -19.73
CA LEU A 305 5.67 -8.43 -19.78
C LEU A 305 6.05 -7.08 -19.17
N ILE A 306 6.77 -7.10 -18.05
CA ILE A 306 7.26 -5.86 -17.38
C ILE A 306 8.10 -5.02 -18.36
N ALA A 307 9.00 -5.64 -19.14
CA ALA A 307 9.82 -4.95 -20.11
C ALA A 307 8.99 -4.37 -21.28
N ARG A 308 8.01 -5.14 -21.79
CA ARG A 308 7.08 -4.68 -22.83
C ARG A 308 6.27 -3.47 -22.42
N ILE A 309 5.84 -3.42 -21.15
CA ILE A 309 5.11 -2.27 -20.57
C ILE A 309 6.03 -1.05 -20.48
N ILE A 310 7.23 -1.22 -19.90
CA ILE A 310 8.19 -0.12 -19.73
C ILE A 310 8.60 0.45 -21.10
N ALA A 311 8.82 -0.37 -22.12
CA ALA A 311 9.16 0.07 -23.47
C ALA A 311 8.13 1.05 -24.06
N VAL A 312 6.83 0.83 -23.85
CA VAL A 312 5.76 1.73 -24.27
C VAL A 312 5.81 3.04 -23.48
N ALA A 313 5.92 2.95 -22.16
CA ALA A 313 5.92 4.09 -21.25
C ALA A 313 7.15 5.01 -21.48
N ASP A 314 8.35 4.43 -21.55
CA ASP A 314 9.60 5.13 -21.79
C ASP A 314 9.59 5.84 -23.15
N THR A 315 9.18 5.13 -24.21
CA THR A 315 9.11 5.74 -25.54
C THR A 315 8.09 6.86 -25.62
N PHE A 316 6.93 6.72 -24.94
CA PHE A 316 5.94 7.78 -24.89
C PHE A 316 6.48 9.02 -24.21
N ASP A 317 7.13 8.86 -23.06
CA ASP A 317 7.78 9.96 -22.36
C ASP A 317 8.87 10.61 -23.21
N ALA A 318 9.72 9.80 -23.85
CA ALA A 318 10.76 10.28 -24.75
C ALA A 318 10.20 11.06 -25.95
N MET A 319 9.00 10.75 -26.44
CA MET A 319 8.36 11.47 -27.54
C MET A 319 7.72 12.79 -27.08
N THR A 320 7.16 12.84 -25.88
CA THR A 320 6.35 13.97 -25.41
C THR A 320 7.11 14.99 -24.58
N THR A 321 8.33 14.67 -24.14
CA THR A 321 9.21 15.58 -23.38
C THR A 321 10.11 16.37 -24.32
N ASP A 322 10.30 17.66 -24.03
CA ASP A 322 11.24 18.53 -24.73
C ASP A 322 12.68 18.03 -24.54
N ARG A 323 13.42 18.00 -25.66
CA ARG A 323 14.86 17.71 -25.67
C ARG A 323 15.60 18.86 -26.33
N PRO A 324 16.89 19.10 -26.04
CA PRO A 324 17.61 20.27 -26.56
C PRO A 324 17.56 20.44 -28.06
N TYR A 325 17.34 19.32 -28.77
CA TYR A 325 17.34 19.33 -30.25
C TYR A 325 15.93 19.17 -30.83
N ARG A 326 14.88 19.04 -29.99
CA ARG A 326 13.53 18.74 -30.46
C ARG A 326 12.49 19.05 -29.39
N ASN A 327 11.49 19.85 -29.74
CA ASN A 327 10.27 19.98 -28.91
C ASN A 327 9.55 18.63 -28.81
N GLY A 328 8.95 18.37 -27.67
CA GLY A 328 8.07 17.22 -27.48
C GLY A 328 6.91 17.21 -28.47
N LEU A 329 6.50 16.02 -28.86
CA LEU A 329 5.30 15.84 -29.68
C LEU A 329 4.06 16.07 -28.84
N SER A 330 2.95 16.47 -29.50
CA SER A 330 1.67 16.44 -28.79
C SER A 330 1.30 15.00 -28.41
N PHE A 331 0.51 14.85 -27.36
CA PHE A 331 0.06 13.55 -26.89
C PHE A 331 -0.68 12.77 -27.97
N GLU A 332 -1.52 13.46 -28.77
CA GLU A 332 -2.25 12.85 -29.87
C GLU A 332 -1.33 12.28 -30.95
N VAL A 333 -0.25 13.01 -31.29
CA VAL A 333 0.75 12.53 -32.24
C VAL A 333 1.53 11.36 -31.67
N ALA A 334 1.95 11.42 -30.40
CA ALA A 334 2.68 10.35 -29.75
C ALA A 334 1.82 9.07 -29.63
N LEU A 335 0.53 9.18 -29.31
CA LEU A 335 -0.41 8.05 -29.27
C LEU A 335 -0.59 7.42 -30.67
N SER A 336 -0.65 8.25 -31.72
CA SER A 336 -0.72 7.76 -33.11
C SER A 336 0.54 6.98 -33.48
N GLU A 337 1.71 7.47 -33.07
CA GLU A 337 2.99 6.78 -33.31
C GLU A 337 3.06 5.43 -32.57
N LEU A 338 2.61 5.36 -31.30
CA LEU A 338 2.50 4.10 -30.57
C LEU A 338 1.61 3.09 -31.31
N LYS A 339 0.43 3.53 -31.80
CA LYS A 339 -0.48 2.68 -32.60
C LYS A 339 0.17 2.15 -33.86
N ASN A 340 0.87 3.02 -34.59
CA ASN A 340 1.55 2.66 -35.86
C ASN A 340 2.70 1.66 -35.64
N LYS A 341 3.30 1.64 -34.45
CA LYS A 341 4.41 0.75 -34.09
C LYS A 341 3.97 -0.49 -33.28
N ALA A 342 2.68 -0.63 -32.99
CA ALA A 342 2.15 -1.84 -32.36
C ALA A 342 2.37 -3.07 -33.25
N GLY A 343 2.85 -4.17 -32.64
CA GLY A 343 3.22 -5.40 -33.34
C GLY A 343 4.62 -5.40 -33.97
N THR A 344 5.29 -4.26 -34.02
CA THR A 344 6.68 -4.14 -34.47
C THR A 344 7.60 -3.74 -33.32
N GLN A 345 7.58 -2.48 -32.92
CA GLN A 345 8.38 -2.01 -31.78
C GLN A 345 7.74 -2.37 -30.44
N PHE A 346 6.41 -2.28 -30.33
CA PHE A 346 5.69 -2.42 -29.08
C PHE A 346 4.72 -3.61 -29.08
N ASP A 347 4.49 -4.13 -27.90
CA ASP A 347 3.40 -5.09 -27.67
C ASP A 347 2.04 -4.43 -27.94
N PRO A 348 1.23 -4.98 -28.86
CA PRO A 348 -0.08 -4.41 -29.18
C PRO A 348 -1.03 -4.32 -27.98
N VAL A 349 -0.94 -5.27 -27.04
CA VAL A 349 -1.78 -5.28 -25.85
C VAL A 349 -1.38 -4.16 -24.88
N ALA A 350 -0.07 -3.94 -24.70
CA ALA A 350 0.42 -2.85 -23.86
C ALA A 350 0.03 -1.48 -24.43
N VAL A 351 0.14 -1.32 -25.75
CA VAL A 351 -0.29 -0.07 -26.45
C VAL A 351 -1.78 0.16 -26.28
N ASP A 352 -2.63 -0.85 -26.48
CA ASP A 352 -4.08 -0.74 -26.34
C ASP A 352 -4.47 -0.35 -24.90
N CYS A 353 -3.86 -0.98 -23.91
CA CYS A 353 -4.07 -0.64 -22.50
C CYS A 353 -3.62 0.79 -22.16
N PHE A 354 -2.50 1.25 -22.72
CA PHE A 354 -2.05 2.64 -22.54
C PHE A 354 -3.07 3.64 -23.08
N ILE A 355 -3.56 3.40 -24.28
CA ILE A 355 -4.55 4.28 -24.92
C ILE A 355 -5.85 4.30 -24.11
N LYS A 356 -6.33 3.14 -23.66
CA LYS A 356 -7.52 3.06 -22.79
C LYS A 356 -7.33 3.82 -21.46
N ALA A 357 -6.14 3.72 -20.86
CA ALA A 357 -5.82 4.45 -19.64
C ALA A 357 -5.84 5.98 -19.88
N PHE A 358 -5.32 6.42 -21.04
CA PHE A 358 -5.35 7.83 -21.44
C PHE A 358 -6.78 8.34 -21.68
N GLU A 359 -7.61 7.60 -22.42
CA GLU A 359 -9.00 7.95 -22.70
C GLU A 359 -9.87 8.05 -21.43
N LYS A 360 -9.54 7.25 -20.39
CA LYS A 360 -10.19 7.31 -19.06
C LYS A 360 -9.69 8.47 -18.19
N GLY A 361 -8.81 9.34 -18.68
CA GLY A 361 -8.26 10.45 -17.92
C GLY A 361 -7.35 10.06 -16.76
N LYS A 362 -6.83 8.81 -16.75
CA LYS A 362 -5.91 8.32 -15.71
C LYS A 362 -4.48 8.85 -15.87
N LEU A 363 -4.19 9.50 -17.00
CA LEU A 363 -2.91 10.10 -17.34
C LEU A 363 -3.15 11.60 -17.55
N ASN A 364 -2.83 12.41 -16.53
CA ASN A 364 -3.08 13.84 -16.59
C ASN A 364 -2.12 14.53 -17.57
N LYS A 365 -2.70 15.49 -18.35
CA LYS A 365 -1.97 16.44 -19.21
C LYS A 365 -1.20 17.52 -18.43
N ASN A 366 -1.38 17.61 -17.10
CA ASN A 366 -0.96 18.77 -16.32
C ASN A 366 -0.30 18.31 -15.02
N GLU A 367 0.99 18.26 -15.05
CA GLU A 367 1.90 18.64 -13.94
C GLU A 367 3.26 18.90 -14.58
N ASN A 368 3.36 20.03 -15.28
CA ASN A 368 4.63 20.71 -15.59
C ASN A 368 4.86 21.82 -14.56
#